data_d4853d9c7b41b7b55d5644e22e2b2510
#
_entry.id   d4853d9c7b41b7b55d5644e22e2b2510
#
_cell.length_a   1.000
_cell.length_b   1.000
_cell.length_c   1.000
_cell.angle_alpha   90.00
_cell.angle_beta   90.00
_cell.angle_gamma   90.00
#
_symmetry.space_group_name_H-M   'P 1'
#
loop_
_entity.id
_entity.type
_entity.pdbx_description
1 polymer ?
#
loop_
_entity_poly.entity_id
_entity_poly.type
_entity_poly.pdbx_seq_one_letter_code
_entity_poly.pdbx_strand_id
1 'polypeptide(L)'
;GFQALGKLCLDNNIIKSIDSLGHLVNLTWLNLSFNCITKINGLEQLERLSDLSLFNNLIDDIEGLESCRKLQCLSLGNNNITALDSIVKLRCFKNLQLLNLEGNPVSKEGEYRMYVLAYLNDLTYLDYSMVVRTETVAAREQYQDELLDVEEKEALEEEKAARENAATRHTSKLRAANLAVVETIFDDMFAEDTEMTKLKHLPGI
;
A
#
# COMPACT_ATOMS: atom_id res chain seq x y z
N GLY A 1 -15.21 19.86 -1.35
CA GLY A 1 -15.18 18.50 -0.83
C GLY A 1 -13.93 18.23 -0.01
N PHE A 2 -13.94 17.20 0.81
CA PHE A 2 -12.84 16.86 1.74
C PHE A 2 -11.57 16.31 1.09
N GLN A 3 -11.41 16.41 -0.22
CA GLN A 3 -10.24 15.89 -0.96
C GLN A 3 -8.89 16.51 -0.53
N ALA A 4 -8.89 17.70 0.07
CA ALA A 4 -7.68 18.36 0.58
C ALA A 4 -7.31 17.93 2.01
N LEU A 5 -8.11 17.04 2.66
CA LEU A 5 -7.90 16.63 4.04
C LEU A 5 -6.62 15.81 4.16
N GLY A 6 -5.67 16.30 4.97
CA GLY A 6 -4.41 15.61 5.23
C GLY A 6 -4.40 14.82 6.53
N LYS A 7 -5.27 15.18 7.50
CA LYS A 7 -5.34 14.53 8.82
C LYS A 7 -6.78 14.30 9.22
N LEU A 8 -7.07 13.10 9.73
CA LEU A 8 -8.40 12.72 10.20
C LEU A 8 -8.30 11.98 11.54
N CYS A 9 -9.07 12.43 12.52
CA CYS A 9 -9.19 11.78 13.82
C CYS A 9 -10.61 11.25 14.00
N LEU A 10 -10.73 9.96 14.22
CA LEU A 10 -11.98 9.23 14.46
C LEU A 10 -11.86 8.31 15.69
N ASP A 11 -10.94 8.65 16.60
CA ASP A 11 -10.75 7.90 17.83
C ASP A 11 -11.93 8.00 18.80
N ASN A 12 -11.98 7.07 19.74
CA ASN A 12 -13.02 7.01 20.78
C ASN A 12 -14.46 6.95 20.21
N ASN A 13 -14.67 6.06 19.24
CA ASN A 13 -15.96 5.79 18.62
C ASN A 13 -16.31 4.28 18.71
N ILE A 14 -17.38 3.87 18.05
CA ILE A 14 -17.83 2.47 17.96
C ILE A 14 -17.72 1.94 16.52
N ILE A 15 -16.72 2.39 15.77
CA ILE A 15 -16.51 2.01 14.38
C ILE A 15 -16.10 0.53 14.33
N LYS A 16 -16.80 -0.27 13.50
CA LYS A 16 -16.53 -1.71 13.32
C LYS A 16 -15.84 -2.03 12.02
N SER A 17 -15.98 -1.19 11.00
CA SER A 17 -15.40 -1.34 9.66
C SER A 17 -14.90 0.00 9.16
N ILE A 18 -13.78 0.01 8.45
CA ILE A 18 -13.20 1.23 7.86
C ILE A 18 -13.78 1.38 6.46
N ASP A 19 -14.88 2.13 6.35
CA ASP A 19 -15.59 2.31 5.08
C ASP A 19 -15.56 3.78 4.65
N SER A 20 -15.71 4.00 3.36
CA SER A 20 -15.93 5.33 2.75
C SER A 20 -14.76 6.33 2.89
N LEU A 21 -13.55 5.89 3.23
CA LEU A 21 -12.36 6.76 3.30
C LEU A 21 -11.61 6.88 1.98
N GLY A 22 -11.87 6.03 0.99
CA GLY A 22 -11.12 5.95 -0.27
C GLY A 22 -11.09 7.24 -1.09
N HIS A 23 -12.04 8.16 -0.89
CA HIS A 23 -12.04 9.47 -1.55
C HIS A 23 -11.05 10.47 -0.92
N LEU A 24 -10.46 10.18 0.26
CA LEU A 24 -9.53 11.04 0.98
C LEU A 24 -8.07 10.79 0.58
N VAL A 25 -7.80 10.77 -0.71
CA VAL A 25 -6.51 10.38 -1.33
C VAL A 25 -5.29 11.20 -0.88
N ASN A 26 -5.50 12.35 -0.24
CA ASN A 26 -4.43 13.20 0.29
C ASN A 26 -4.17 12.97 1.79
N LEU A 27 -4.86 12.01 2.41
CA LEU A 27 -4.71 11.74 3.83
C LEU A 27 -3.29 11.20 4.11
N THR A 28 -2.61 11.82 5.06
CA THR A 28 -1.27 11.42 5.52
C THR A 28 -1.29 10.90 6.95
N TRP A 29 -2.27 11.30 7.76
CA TRP A 29 -2.40 10.91 9.14
C TRP A 29 -3.85 10.48 9.46
N LEU A 30 -4.02 9.28 10.02
CA LEU A 30 -5.32 8.71 10.37
C LEU A 30 -5.27 8.09 11.77
N ASN A 31 -6.14 8.57 12.65
CA ASN A 31 -6.33 7.99 13.97
C ASN A 31 -7.71 7.33 14.08
N LEU A 32 -7.72 6.02 14.25
CA LEU A 32 -8.89 5.17 14.46
C LEU A 32 -8.80 4.40 15.79
N SER A 33 -8.00 4.89 16.74
CA SER A 33 -7.80 4.27 18.05
C SER A 33 -9.09 4.21 18.85
N PHE A 34 -9.17 3.27 19.79
CA PHE A 34 -10.33 3.12 20.68
C PHE A 34 -11.66 2.98 19.92
N ASN A 35 -11.72 1.97 19.05
CA ASN A 35 -12.90 1.59 18.29
C ASN A 35 -13.16 0.07 18.42
N CYS A 36 -14.03 -0.48 17.57
CA CYS A 36 -14.38 -1.90 17.54
C CYS A 36 -14.00 -2.54 16.19
N ILE A 37 -12.92 -2.09 15.55
CA ILE A 37 -12.49 -2.54 14.22
C ILE A 37 -11.90 -3.94 14.35
N THR A 38 -12.38 -4.86 13.52
CA THR A 38 -11.91 -6.25 13.49
C THR A 38 -10.98 -6.55 12.33
N LYS A 39 -11.11 -5.81 11.20
CA LYS A 39 -10.29 -5.98 9.99
C LYS A 39 -9.86 -4.64 9.43
N ILE A 40 -8.64 -4.58 8.91
CA ILE A 40 -8.13 -3.40 8.22
C ILE A 40 -8.53 -3.54 6.75
N ASN A 41 -9.44 -2.67 6.30
CA ASN A 41 -9.93 -2.57 4.92
C ASN A 41 -10.25 -1.11 4.60
N GLY A 42 -10.62 -0.79 3.35
CA GLY A 42 -11.05 0.57 2.98
C GLY A 42 -9.92 1.60 2.91
N LEU A 43 -8.64 1.16 2.97
CA LEU A 43 -7.45 2.01 2.90
C LEU A 43 -6.74 1.94 1.53
N GLU A 44 -7.31 1.22 0.56
CA GLU A 44 -6.68 0.86 -0.72
C GLU A 44 -6.31 2.08 -1.58
N GLN A 45 -6.98 3.22 -1.38
CA GLN A 45 -6.73 4.46 -2.12
C GLN A 45 -5.84 5.46 -1.36
N LEU A 46 -5.43 5.14 -0.13
CA LEU A 46 -4.70 6.06 0.75
C LEU A 46 -3.17 5.91 0.58
N GLU A 47 -2.69 6.03 -0.64
CA GLU A 47 -1.27 5.85 -1.01
C GLU A 47 -0.32 6.86 -0.35
N ARG A 48 -0.84 7.94 0.23
CA ARG A 48 -0.06 8.98 0.92
C ARG A 48 0.00 8.82 2.42
N LEU A 49 -0.70 7.81 2.97
CA LEU A 49 -0.78 7.60 4.40
C LEU A 49 0.62 7.27 4.95
N SER A 50 1.08 8.08 5.90
CA SER A 50 2.36 7.93 6.60
C SER A 50 2.19 7.50 8.05
N ASP A 51 1.08 7.88 8.67
CA ASP A 51 0.82 7.64 10.09
C ASP A 51 -0.57 7.03 10.26
N LEU A 52 -0.62 5.81 10.79
CA LEU A 52 -1.87 5.10 11.08
C LEU A 52 -1.89 4.61 12.52
N SER A 53 -2.90 5.04 13.27
CA SER A 53 -3.17 4.50 14.59
C SER A 53 -4.48 3.71 14.62
N LEU A 54 -4.36 2.44 14.94
CA LEU A 54 -5.43 1.47 15.17
C LEU A 54 -5.34 0.89 16.60
N PHE A 55 -4.69 1.63 17.51
CA PHE A 55 -4.51 1.22 18.90
C PHE A 55 -5.86 0.94 19.58
N ASN A 56 -5.91 -0.11 20.39
CA ASN A 56 -7.10 -0.51 21.14
C ASN A 56 -8.34 -0.72 20.24
N ASN A 57 -8.26 -1.76 19.45
CA ASN A 57 -9.31 -2.30 18.57
C ASN A 57 -9.44 -3.82 18.77
N LEU A 58 -10.05 -4.53 17.83
CA LEU A 58 -10.28 -5.98 17.89
C LEU A 58 -9.63 -6.71 16.68
N ILE A 59 -8.55 -6.16 16.14
CA ILE A 59 -7.88 -6.64 14.92
C ILE A 59 -7.10 -7.92 15.25
N ASP A 60 -7.27 -8.95 14.44
CA ASP A 60 -6.63 -10.25 14.61
C ASP A 60 -5.52 -10.55 13.58
N ASP A 61 -5.50 -9.86 12.44
CA ASP A 61 -4.44 -9.99 11.41
C ASP A 61 -4.06 -8.64 10.79
N ILE A 62 -2.85 -8.58 10.25
CA ILE A 62 -2.29 -7.40 9.56
C ILE A 62 -2.45 -7.60 8.06
N GLU A 63 -3.60 -7.21 7.51
CA GLU A 63 -3.96 -7.25 6.10
C GLU A 63 -4.52 -5.89 5.67
N GLY A 64 -4.68 -5.65 4.35
CA GLY A 64 -5.37 -4.44 3.84
C GLY A 64 -4.56 -3.15 3.91
N LEU A 65 -3.24 -3.24 4.13
CA LEU A 65 -2.32 -2.10 4.17
C LEU A 65 -1.45 -1.98 2.91
N GLU A 66 -1.58 -2.88 1.95
CA GLU A 66 -0.65 -3.07 0.83
C GLU A 66 -0.46 -1.82 -0.03
N SER A 67 -1.46 -0.96 -0.09
CA SER A 67 -1.42 0.32 -0.83
C SER A 67 -0.73 1.45 -0.06
N CYS A 68 -0.58 1.34 1.26
CA CYS A 68 -0.03 2.39 2.12
C CYS A 68 1.51 2.39 2.14
N ARG A 69 2.16 2.40 0.96
CA ARG A 69 3.62 2.24 0.80
C ARG A 69 4.47 3.33 1.44
N LYS A 70 3.87 4.43 1.88
CA LYS A 70 4.55 5.54 2.56
C LYS A 70 4.45 5.48 4.07
N LEU A 71 3.92 4.38 4.61
CA LEU A 71 3.72 4.22 6.04
C LEU A 71 5.05 4.28 6.80
N GLN A 72 5.13 5.17 7.79
CA GLN A 72 6.27 5.40 8.67
C GLN A 72 5.95 5.04 10.12
N CYS A 73 4.72 5.31 10.54
CA CYS A 73 4.25 5.04 11.89
C CYS A 73 3.00 4.16 11.84
N LEU A 74 3.06 2.99 12.46
CA LEU A 74 1.93 2.07 12.60
C LEU A 74 1.74 1.68 14.06
N SER A 75 0.59 2.01 14.62
CA SER A 75 0.21 1.61 15.97
C SER A 75 -0.95 0.63 15.95
N LEU A 76 -0.68 -0.61 16.32
CA LEU A 76 -1.62 -1.73 16.44
C LEU A 76 -1.68 -2.28 17.88
N GLY A 77 -1.14 -1.56 18.86
CA GLY A 77 -1.15 -1.98 20.25
C GLY A 77 -2.56 -2.24 20.79
N ASN A 78 -2.68 -3.14 21.76
CA ASN A 78 -3.95 -3.56 22.36
C ASN A 78 -4.98 -4.03 21.30
N ASN A 79 -4.59 -5.03 20.51
CA ASN A 79 -5.44 -5.75 19.57
C ASN A 79 -5.38 -7.27 19.84
N ASN A 80 -5.85 -8.11 18.91
CA ASN A 80 -5.94 -9.55 19.07
C ASN A 80 -4.96 -10.31 18.16
N ILE A 81 -3.86 -9.67 17.70
CA ILE A 81 -2.89 -10.26 16.79
C ILE A 81 -2.13 -11.38 17.50
N THR A 82 -2.17 -12.60 16.94
CA THR A 82 -1.56 -13.79 17.53
C THR A 82 -0.38 -14.32 16.73
N ALA A 83 -0.35 -14.13 15.41
CA ALA A 83 0.62 -14.77 14.53
C ALA A 83 1.85 -13.88 14.28
N LEU A 84 3.04 -14.42 14.53
CA LEU A 84 4.32 -13.79 14.17
C LEU A 84 4.45 -13.61 12.64
N ASP A 85 3.92 -14.55 11.85
CA ASP A 85 3.99 -14.49 10.39
C ASP A 85 3.28 -13.25 9.80
N SER A 86 2.29 -12.71 10.52
CA SER A 86 1.63 -11.45 10.12
C SER A 86 2.61 -10.27 10.09
N ILE A 87 3.68 -10.32 10.90
CA ILE A 87 4.71 -9.27 10.97
C ILE A 87 5.56 -9.26 9.69
N VAL A 88 5.80 -10.42 9.08
CA VAL A 88 6.57 -10.53 7.82
C VAL A 88 5.90 -9.72 6.71
N LYS A 89 4.56 -9.62 6.70
CA LYS A 89 3.80 -8.80 5.74
C LYS A 89 4.21 -7.32 5.80
N LEU A 90 4.70 -6.83 6.94
CA LEU A 90 5.14 -5.44 7.13
C LEU A 90 6.48 -5.12 6.43
N ARG A 91 7.23 -6.12 5.95
CA ARG A 91 8.49 -5.94 5.21
C ARG A 91 8.31 -5.12 3.92
N CYS A 92 7.10 -5.10 3.37
CA CYS A 92 6.77 -4.30 2.20
C CYS A 92 6.83 -2.78 2.46
N PHE A 93 6.81 -2.34 3.73
CA PHE A 93 6.83 -0.92 4.12
C PHE A 93 8.26 -0.47 4.40
N LYS A 94 9.03 -0.17 3.36
CA LYS A 94 10.44 0.22 3.44
C LYS A 94 10.72 1.51 4.22
N ASN A 95 9.66 2.28 4.55
CA ASN A 95 9.78 3.53 5.32
C ASN A 95 9.29 3.39 6.78
N LEU A 96 8.90 2.19 7.20
CA LEU A 96 8.34 1.97 8.54
C LEU A 96 9.44 2.13 9.60
N GLN A 97 9.27 3.13 10.46
CA GLN A 97 10.22 3.49 11.52
C GLN A 97 9.67 3.24 12.92
N LEU A 98 8.36 3.34 13.09
CA LEU A 98 7.70 3.13 14.37
C LEU A 98 6.62 2.07 14.22
N LEU A 99 6.75 1.01 15.01
CA LEU A 99 5.77 -0.07 15.13
C LEU A 99 5.41 -0.26 16.61
N ASN A 100 4.11 -0.30 16.88
CA ASN A 100 3.61 -0.66 18.20
C ASN A 100 2.64 -1.84 18.09
N LEU A 101 3.00 -2.95 18.69
CA LEU A 101 2.20 -4.18 18.82
C LEU A 101 1.98 -4.59 20.28
N GLU A 102 2.41 -3.74 21.26
CA GLU A 102 2.26 -4.02 22.69
C GLU A 102 0.81 -4.30 23.05
N GLY A 103 0.59 -5.22 23.98
CA GLY A 103 -0.75 -5.62 24.41
C GLY A 103 -1.45 -6.60 23.49
N ASN A 104 -0.84 -7.01 22.37
CA ASN A 104 -1.32 -8.13 21.57
C ASN A 104 -0.83 -9.49 22.15
N PRO A 105 -1.50 -10.61 21.88
CA PRO A 105 -1.00 -11.92 22.27
C PRO A 105 0.41 -12.19 21.71
N VAL A 106 0.69 -11.82 20.46
CA VAL A 106 1.99 -12.00 19.79
C VAL A 106 3.15 -11.34 20.53
N SER A 107 2.94 -10.20 21.18
CA SER A 107 3.99 -9.48 21.91
C SER A 107 4.43 -10.18 23.21
N LYS A 108 3.74 -11.24 23.61
CA LYS A 108 4.08 -12.06 24.80
C LYS A 108 4.94 -13.27 24.45
N GLU A 109 5.16 -13.55 23.18
CA GLU A 109 6.06 -14.62 22.75
C GLU A 109 7.50 -14.30 23.13
N GLY A 110 8.23 -15.28 23.65
CA GLY A 110 9.58 -15.07 24.19
C GLY A 110 10.58 -14.50 23.19
N GLU A 111 10.44 -14.88 21.92
CA GLU A 111 11.31 -14.45 20.81
C GLU A 111 10.75 -13.27 20.02
N TYR A 112 9.60 -12.71 20.41
CA TYR A 112 8.88 -11.66 19.67
C TYR A 112 9.78 -10.51 19.24
N ARG A 113 10.50 -9.88 20.18
CA ARG A 113 11.31 -8.69 19.89
C ARG A 113 12.42 -9.02 18.89
N MET A 114 13.13 -10.15 19.09
CA MET A 114 14.20 -10.59 18.19
C MET A 114 13.64 -10.90 16.81
N TYR A 115 12.49 -11.59 16.74
CA TYR A 115 11.82 -11.87 15.48
C TYR A 115 11.46 -10.58 14.71
N VAL A 116 10.79 -9.62 15.36
CA VAL A 116 10.42 -8.34 14.72
C VAL A 116 11.66 -7.61 14.20
N LEU A 117 12.74 -7.51 14.99
CA LEU A 117 13.95 -6.80 14.61
C LEU A 117 14.74 -7.51 13.51
N ALA A 118 14.65 -8.84 13.40
CA ALA A 118 15.23 -9.59 12.30
C ALA A 118 14.57 -9.25 10.98
N TYR A 119 13.24 -9.23 10.95
CA TYR A 119 12.47 -9.03 9.73
C TYR A 119 12.25 -7.56 9.36
N LEU A 120 12.24 -6.63 10.33
CA LEU A 120 11.99 -5.20 10.15
C LEU A 120 13.19 -4.38 10.64
N ASN A 121 14.30 -4.44 9.91
CA ASN A 121 15.59 -3.88 10.28
C ASN A 121 15.67 -2.35 10.29
N ASP A 122 14.73 -1.65 9.67
CA ASP A 122 14.71 -0.19 9.56
C ASP A 122 13.91 0.50 10.69
N LEU A 123 13.38 -0.29 11.64
CA LEU A 123 12.68 0.26 12.78
C LEU A 123 13.60 1.08 13.69
N THR A 124 13.10 2.25 14.08
CA THR A 124 13.73 3.11 15.10
C THR A 124 13.09 2.89 16.47
N TYR A 125 11.80 2.61 16.51
CA TYR A 125 11.05 2.33 17.74
C TYR A 125 10.17 1.09 17.56
N LEU A 126 10.24 0.19 18.54
CA LEU A 126 9.36 -0.96 18.69
C LEU A 126 8.76 -0.93 20.10
N ASP A 127 7.43 -0.92 20.21
CA ASP A 127 6.69 -0.96 21.47
C ASP A 127 7.20 0.07 22.51
N TYR A 128 7.25 1.34 22.08
CA TYR A 128 7.74 2.48 22.85
C TYR A 128 9.24 2.42 23.25
N SER A 129 9.96 1.37 22.85
CA SER A 129 11.39 1.22 23.13
C SER A 129 12.20 1.53 21.89
N MET A 130 13.26 2.30 22.06
CA MET A 130 14.22 2.57 21.00
C MET A 130 14.92 1.27 20.57
N VAL A 131 15.07 1.09 19.27
CA VAL A 131 15.80 -0.05 18.70
C VAL A 131 17.28 0.29 18.63
N VAL A 132 18.10 -0.58 19.18
CA VAL A 132 19.57 -0.42 19.15
C VAL A 132 20.15 -1.29 18.03
N ARG A 133 21.05 -0.71 17.25
CA ARG A 133 21.66 -1.40 16.08
C ARG A 133 22.28 -2.77 16.42
N THR A 134 22.85 -2.92 17.62
CA THR A 134 23.41 -4.19 18.07
C THR A 134 22.35 -5.27 18.23
N GLU A 135 21.14 -4.92 18.69
CA GLU A 135 20.01 -5.85 18.78
C GLU A 135 19.57 -6.32 17.39
N THR A 136 19.47 -5.38 16.42
CA THR A 136 19.09 -5.71 15.05
C THR A 136 20.09 -6.65 14.38
N VAL A 137 21.40 -6.43 14.60
CA VAL A 137 22.44 -7.31 14.07
C VAL A 137 22.33 -8.71 14.67
N ALA A 138 22.23 -8.82 15.99
CA ALA A 138 22.08 -10.11 16.67
C ALA A 138 20.79 -10.85 16.24
N ALA A 139 19.69 -10.12 16.06
CA ALA A 139 18.44 -10.67 15.58
C ALA A 139 18.57 -11.25 14.16
N ARG A 140 19.22 -10.54 13.25
CA ARG A 140 19.45 -11.01 11.88
C ARG A 140 20.41 -12.20 11.81
N GLU A 141 21.41 -12.25 12.67
CA GLU A 141 22.29 -13.41 12.78
C GLU A 141 21.52 -14.65 13.26
N GLN A 142 20.62 -14.48 14.23
CA GLN A 142 19.80 -15.58 14.77
C GLN A 142 18.83 -16.17 13.75
N TYR A 143 18.23 -15.35 12.89
CA TYR A 143 17.21 -15.73 11.91
C TYR A 143 17.73 -15.72 10.47
N GLN A 144 19.04 -15.90 10.27
CA GLN A 144 19.70 -15.74 8.98
C GLN A 144 19.14 -16.67 7.89
N ASP A 145 18.91 -17.92 8.21
CA ASP A 145 18.47 -18.92 7.24
C ASP A 145 17.03 -18.65 6.80
N GLU A 146 16.14 -18.36 7.74
CA GLU A 146 14.73 -18.01 7.46
C GLU A 146 14.61 -16.71 6.68
N LEU A 147 15.48 -15.74 6.96
CA LEU A 147 15.52 -14.47 6.24
C LEU A 147 15.93 -14.66 4.78
N LEU A 148 16.89 -15.53 4.49
CA LEU A 148 17.30 -15.83 3.12
C LEU A 148 16.13 -16.41 2.32
N ASP A 149 15.39 -17.35 2.89
CA ASP A 149 14.21 -17.94 2.23
C ASP A 149 13.13 -16.89 1.92
N VAL A 150 12.93 -15.92 2.82
CA VAL A 150 11.96 -14.84 2.61
C VAL A 150 12.46 -13.84 1.57
N GLU A 151 13.71 -13.45 1.63
CA GLU A 151 14.33 -12.52 0.67
C GLU A 151 14.35 -13.10 -0.76
N GLU A 152 14.60 -14.41 -0.92
CA GLU A 152 14.49 -15.09 -2.22
C GLU A 152 13.06 -15.09 -2.77
N LYS A 153 12.07 -15.35 -1.92
CA LYS A 153 10.66 -15.28 -2.32
C LYS A 153 10.23 -13.88 -2.72
N GLU A 154 10.59 -12.87 -1.93
CA GLU A 154 10.31 -11.46 -2.24
C GLU A 154 10.95 -11.05 -3.57
N ALA A 155 12.22 -11.41 -3.82
CA ALA A 155 12.91 -11.12 -5.07
C ALA A 155 12.23 -11.76 -6.29
N LEU A 156 11.76 -13.01 -6.15
CA LEU A 156 11.03 -13.71 -7.21
C LEU A 156 9.68 -13.07 -7.51
N GLU A 157 8.96 -12.63 -6.47
CA GLU A 157 7.68 -11.93 -6.62
C GLU A 157 7.85 -10.55 -7.26
N GLU A 158 8.87 -9.80 -6.86
CA GLU A 158 9.21 -8.51 -7.47
C GLU A 158 9.58 -8.67 -8.96
N GLU A 159 10.34 -9.72 -9.31
CA GLU A 159 10.68 -10.00 -10.71
C GLU A 159 9.43 -10.35 -11.54
N LYS A 160 8.53 -11.18 -11.01
CA LYS A 160 7.25 -11.51 -11.66
C LYS A 160 6.39 -10.27 -11.88
N ALA A 161 6.22 -9.44 -10.84
CA ALA A 161 5.46 -8.21 -10.91
C ALA A 161 6.06 -7.21 -11.92
N ALA A 162 7.40 -7.11 -11.98
CA ALA A 162 8.08 -6.28 -12.96
C ALA A 162 7.84 -6.76 -14.42
N ARG A 163 7.86 -8.07 -14.66
CA ARG A 163 7.57 -8.68 -15.98
C ARG A 163 6.11 -8.42 -16.39
N GLU A 164 5.16 -8.61 -15.49
CA GLU A 164 3.73 -8.35 -15.75
C GLU A 164 3.46 -6.88 -16.06
N ASN A 165 4.05 -5.98 -15.26
CA ASN A 165 3.95 -4.53 -15.49
C ASN A 165 4.57 -4.11 -16.83
N ALA A 166 5.70 -4.70 -17.22
CA ALA A 166 6.33 -4.44 -18.53
C ALA A 166 5.43 -4.92 -19.69
N ALA A 167 4.84 -6.12 -19.57
CA ALA A 167 3.90 -6.66 -20.56
C ALA A 167 2.64 -5.78 -20.68
N THR A 168 2.08 -5.34 -19.56
CA THR A 168 0.91 -4.47 -19.54
C THR A 168 1.20 -3.10 -20.16
N ARG A 169 2.36 -2.50 -19.88
CA ARG A 169 2.81 -1.25 -20.51
C ARG A 169 3.02 -1.42 -22.01
N HIS A 170 3.55 -2.54 -22.46
CA HIS A 170 3.73 -2.83 -23.88
C HIS A 170 2.38 -2.95 -24.60
N THR A 171 1.43 -3.67 -24.02
CA THR A 171 0.06 -3.84 -24.56
C THR A 171 -0.68 -2.52 -24.62
N SER A 172 -0.57 -1.67 -23.60
CA SER A 172 -1.23 -0.35 -23.59
C SER A 172 -0.61 0.60 -24.62
N LYS A 173 0.71 0.57 -24.84
CA LYS A 173 1.37 1.33 -25.91
C LYS A 173 0.91 0.89 -27.29
N LEU A 174 0.79 -0.43 -27.54
CA LEU A 174 0.27 -0.96 -28.80
C LEU A 174 -1.19 -0.55 -29.04
N ARG A 175 -2.03 -0.59 -28.02
CA ARG A 175 -3.43 -0.11 -28.11
C ARG A 175 -3.49 1.38 -28.44
N ALA A 176 -2.69 2.21 -27.78
CA ALA A 176 -2.64 3.65 -28.05
C ALA A 176 -2.13 3.95 -29.48
N ALA A 177 -1.13 3.23 -29.97
CA ALA A 177 -0.62 3.38 -31.33
C ALA A 177 -1.69 2.96 -32.37
N ASN A 178 -2.40 1.85 -32.14
CA ASN A 178 -3.50 1.42 -33.01
C ASN A 178 -4.66 2.41 -33.04
N LEU A 179 -5.00 3.02 -31.89
CA LEU A 179 -6.04 4.03 -31.82
C LEU A 179 -5.65 5.29 -32.63
N ALA A 180 -4.40 5.74 -32.49
CA ALA A 180 -3.90 6.89 -33.27
C ALA A 180 -3.90 6.66 -34.79
N VAL A 181 -3.62 5.43 -35.24
CA VAL A 181 -3.74 5.06 -36.67
C VAL A 181 -5.18 5.08 -37.13
N VAL A 182 -6.12 4.60 -36.33
CA VAL A 182 -7.56 4.67 -36.65
C VAL A 182 -8.06 6.11 -36.72
N GLU A 183 -7.65 6.97 -35.79
CA GLU A 183 -8.00 8.40 -35.81
C GLU A 183 -7.48 9.11 -37.07
N THR A 184 -6.22 8.86 -37.48
CA THR A 184 -5.66 9.43 -38.73
C THR A 184 -6.41 8.96 -39.97
N ILE A 185 -6.79 7.69 -40.05
CA ILE A 185 -7.62 7.17 -41.17
C ILE A 185 -8.99 7.83 -41.20
N PHE A 186 -9.61 8.05 -40.04
CA PHE A 186 -10.88 8.73 -39.95
C PHE A 186 -10.78 10.20 -40.42
N ASP A 187 -9.77 10.93 -39.96
CA ASP A 187 -9.53 12.32 -40.37
C ASP A 187 -9.29 12.45 -41.87
N ASP A 188 -8.51 11.52 -42.45
CA ASP A 188 -8.28 11.49 -43.91
C ASP A 188 -9.58 11.20 -44.68
N MET A 189 -10.42 10.28 -44.21
CA MET A 189 -11.73 10.01 -44.85
C MET A 189 -12.66 11.22 -44.78
N PHE A 190 -12.71 11.93 -43.65
CA PHE A 190 -13.52 13.16 -43.54
C PHE A 190 -12.94 14.32 -44.33
N ALA A 191 -11.64 14.41 -44.54
CA ALA A 191 -11.01 15.40 -45.39
C ALA A 191 -11.41 15.20 -46.89
N GLU A 192 -11.40 13.95 -47.35
CA GLU A 192 -11.86 13.61 -48.71
C GLU A 192 -13.34 13.93 -48.95
N ASP A 193 -14.21 13.62 -47.96
CA ASP A 193 -15.66 13.96 -48.05
C ASP A 193 -15.92 15.47 -48.10
N THR A 194 -15.13 16.28 -47.39
CA THR A 194 -15.23 17.76 -47.43
C THR A 194 -14.76 18.33 -48.77
N GLU A 195 -13.78 17.73 -49.41
CA GLU A 195 -13.34 18.12 -50.77
C GLU A 195 -14.38 17.74 -51.84
N MET A 196 -14.98 16.55 -51.75
CA MET A 196 -16.10 16.13 -52.61
C MET A 196 -17.34 17.04 -52.50
N THR A 197 -17.62 17.53 -51.30
CA THR A 197 -18.75 18.47 -51.04
C THR A 197 -18.46 19.87 -51.64
N LYS A 198 -17.20 20.29 -51.66
CA LYS A 198 -16.78 21.55 -52.31
C LYS A 198 -16.88 21.49 -53.84
N LEU A 199 -16.63 20.34 -54.45
CA LEU A 199 -16.73 20.12 -55.89
C LEU A 199 -18.19 20.17 -56.38
N LYS A 200 -19.18 19.81 -55.56
CA LYS A 200 -20.63 19.89 -55.92
C LYS A 200 -21.17 21.32 -55.95
N HIS A 201 -20.41 22.32 -55.52
CA HIS A 201 -20.82 23.72 -55.46
C HIS A 201 -20.11 24.62 -56.45
N LEU A 202 -19.38 24.07 -57.45
CA LEU A 202 -18.81 24.84 -58.51
C LEU A 202 -19.89 25.18 -59.55
N PRO A 203 -20.09 26.45 -59.88
CA PRO A 203 -21.09 26.86 -60.90
C PRO A 203 -20.56 26.47 -62.29
N GLY A 204 -21.17 25.45 -62.89
CA GLY A 204 -20.88 25.10 -64.28
C GLY A 204 -20.82 23.60 -64.60
N ILE A 205 -21.43 22.72 -63.81
CA ILE A 205 -21.71 21.35 -64.17
C ILE A 205 -23.21 21.11 -64.08
#